data_d2db19a6d82f913a926cc89d7ff9e6f8
#
_entry.id   d2db19a6d82f913a926cc89d7ff9e6f8
#
_cell.length_a   1.000
_cell.length_b   1.000
_cell.length_c   1.000
_cell.angle_alpha   90.00
_cell.angle_beta   90.00
_cell.angle_gamma   90.00
#
_symmetry.space_group_name_H-M   'P 1'
#
loop_
_entity.id
_entity.type
_entity.pdbx_description
1 polymer ?
#
loop_
_entity_poly.entity_id
_entity_poly.type
_entity_poly.pdbx_seq_one_letter_code
_entity_poly.pdbx_strand_id
1 'polypeptide(L)'
;NDAPALTAADVGLAMGITGTKVAQGAADIVILDDKFSSIVKAICWGRSVFDNIRKFLQFQITVNVVALILVFIGAAAGLGTPLTAVQMLWVNLIMDTMGALALGTEKPTDELLERPPYKRSAALVSIPMWRNIFVQSALQFVVLVLLLMTGHRWFKEER
;
A
#
# COMPACT_ATOMS: atom_id res chain seq x y z
N ASN A 1 -18.71 -31.57 -14.29
CA ASN A 1 -19.74 -31.40 -13.25
C ASN A 1 -19.37 -30.42 -12.15
N ASP A 2 -18.08 -30.01 -12.04
CA ASP A 2 -17.55 -29.18 -10.95
C ASP A 2 -17.65 -27.67 -11.24
N ALA A 3 -17.96 -27.28 -12.48
CA ALA A 3 -18.03 -25.87 -12.88
C ALA A 3 -19.00 -25.02 -12.04
N PRO A 4 -20.22 -25.48 -11.69
CA PRO A 4 -21.12 -24.73 -10.81
C PRO A 4 -20.55 -24.54 -9.40
N ALA A 5 -19.83 -25.54 -8.88
CA ALA A 5 -19.20 -25.46 -7.56
C ALA A 5 -18.01 -24.48 -7.57
N LEU A 6 -17.22 -24.47 -8.64
CA LEU A 6 -16.11 -23.53 -8.82
C LEU A 6 -16.60 -22.09 -8.90
N THR A 7 -17.70 -21.85 -9.64
CA THR A 7 -18.31 -20.51 -9.75
C THR A 7 -18.96 -20.04 -8.44
N ALA A 8 -19.47 -20.98 -7.61
CA ALA A 8 -20.10 -20.65 -6.34
C ALA A 8 -19.10 -20.51 -5.19
N ALA A 9 -17.88 -20.96 -5.37
CA ALA A 9 -16.81 -20.85 -4.39
C ALA A 9 -16.33 -19.38 -4.23
N ASP A 10 -15.80 -19.02 -3.07
CA ASP A 10 -15.16 -17.71 -2.89
C ASP A 10 -13.91 -17.54 -3.76
N VAL A 11 -13.18 -18.62 -4.00
CA VAL A 11 -12.08 -18.74 -4.96
C VAL A 11 -12.10 -20.14 -5.55
N GLY A 12 -12.40 -20.25 -6.84
CA GLY A 12 -12.38 -21.49 -7.60
C GLY A 12 -10.97 -21.75 -8.18
N LEU A 13 -10.45 -22.96 -7.97
CA LEU A 13 -9.13 -23.38 -8.48
C LEU A 13 -9.32 -24.55 -9.46
N ALA A 14 -8.72 -24.49 -10.63
CA ALA A 14 -8.69 -25.56 -11.61
C ALA A 14 -7.28 -25.93 -12.04
N MET A 15 -7.08 -27.22 -12.39
CA MET A 15 -5.82 -27.69 -12.94
C MET A 15 -5.70 -27.32 -14.43
N GLY A 16 -4.50 -26.94 -14.85
CA GLY A 16 -4.26 -26.47 -16.22
C GLY A 16 -4.03 -27.60 -17.23
N ILE A 17 -3.34 -28.66 -16.82
CA ILE A 17 -3.02 -29.79 -17.68
C ILE A 17 -4.13 -30.84 -17.63
N THR A 18 -4.52 -31.26 -16.43
CA THR A 18 -5.54 -32.33 -16.22
C THR A 18 -6.96 -31.78 -16.15
N GLY A 19 -7.14 -30.48 -15.95
CA GLY A 19 -8.45 -29.84 -15.85
C GLY A 19 -9.15 -29.71 -17.20
N THR A 20 -10.48 -29.87 -17.21
CA THR A 20 -11.29 -29.65 -18.40
C THR A 20 -11.40 -28.16 -18.73
N LYS A 21 -11.59 -27.83 -20.00
CA LYS A 21 -11.80 -26.43 -20.44
C LYS A 21 -12.99 -25.75 -19.76
N VAL A 22 -14.01 -26.53 -19.42
CA VAL A 22 -15.20 -26.05 -18.69
C VAL A 22 -14.84 -25.68 -17.25
N ALA A 23 -14.06 -26.52 -16.56
CA ALA A 23 -13.59 -26.25 -15.21
C ALA A 23 -12.62 -25.04 -15.18
N GLN A 24 -11.70 -24.97 -16.16
CA GLN A 24 -10.78 -23.83 -16.31
C GLN A 24 -11.52 -22.50 -16.56
N GLY A 25 -12.59 -22.53 -17.36
CA GLY A 25 -13.40 -21.34 -17.65
C GLY A 25 -14.29 -20.88 -16.49
N ALA A 26 -14.58 -21.79 -15.54
CA ALA A 26 -15.39 -21.51 -14.34
C ALA A 26 -14.52 -21.16 -13.11
N ALA A 27 -13.22 -21.36 -13.16
CA ALA A 27 -12.29 -21.13 -12.05
C ALA A 27 -11.72 -19.71 -12.11
N ASP A 28 -11.46 -19.13 -10.92
CA ASP A 28 -10.78 -17.85 -10.79
C ASP A 28 -9.27 -17.95 -11.03
N ILE A 29 -8.67 -19.10 -10.69
CA ILE A 29 -7.24 -19.37 -10.83
C ILE A 29 -7.03 -20.71 -11.51
N VAL A 30 -6.19 -20.74 -12.54
CA VAL A 30 -5.77 -21.98 -13.21
C VAL A 30 -4.32 -22.27 -12.89
N ILE A 31 -4.05 -23.49 -12.36
CA ILE A 31 -2.71 -23.94 -11.98
C ILE A 31 -2.08 -24.64 -13.16
N LEU A 32 -1.16 -23.95 -13.85
CA LEU A 32 -0.60 -24.41 -15.11
C LEU A 32 0.34 -25.62 -14.99
N ASP A 33 0.95 -25.84 -13.84
CA ASP A 33 1.88 -26.93 -13.58
C ASP A 33 1.25 -28.13 -12.85
N ASP A 34 -0.05 -28.06 -12.58
CA ASP A 34 -0.85 -29.05 -11.85
C ASP A 34 -0.24 -29.47 -10.49
N LYS A 35 0.60 -28.61 -9.89
CA LYS A 35 1.24 -28.88 -8.61
C LYS A 35 0.49 -28.19 -7.48
N PHE A 36 0.03 -28.96 -6.49
CA PHE A 36 -0.65 -28.41 -5.32
C PHE A 36 0.25 -27.43 -4.52
N SER A 37 1.58 -27.65 -4.52
CA SER A 37 2.54 -26.74 -3.88
C SER A 37 2.54 -25.34 -4.48
N SER A 38 2.14 -25.16 -5.74
CA SER A 38 2.01 -23.87 -6.38
C SER A 38 0.84 -23.05 -5.86
N ILE A 39 -0.22 -23.71 -5.34
CA ILE A 39 -1.32 -23.06 -4.62
C ILE A 39 -0.80 -22.40 -3.34
N VAL A 40 0.00 -23.12 -2.56
CA VAL A 40 0.58 -22.59 -1.32
C VAL A 40 1.47 -21.37 -1.60
N LYS A 41 2.28 -21.45 -2.65
CA LYS A 41 3.08 -20.30 -3.10
C LYS A 41 2.20 -19.13 -3.52
N ALA A 42 1.14 -19.37 -4.30
CA ALA A 42 0.22 -18.33 -4.72
C ALA A 42 -0.47 -17.64 -3.52
N ILE A 43 -0.88 -18.41 -2.51
CA ILE A 43 -1.44 -17.86 -1.26
C ILE A 43 -0.40 -17.00 -0.53
N CYS A 44 0.84 -17.48 -0.41
CA CYS A 44 1.92 -16.74 0.23
C CYS A 44 2.18 -15.40 -0.47
N TRP A 45 2.28 -15.40 -1.80
CA TRP A 45 2.43 -14.21 -2.60
C TRP A 45 1.22 -13.26 -2.49
N GLY A 46 -0.01 -13.80 -2.54
CA GLY A 46 -1.22 -13.00 -2.37
C GLY A 46 -1.28 -12.29 -1.02
N ARG A 47 -0.88 -12.98 0.06
CA ARG A 47 -0.79 -12.38 1.41
C ARG A 47 0.30 -11.29 1.48
N SER A 48 1.46 -11.53 0.84
CA SER A 48 2.54 -10.53 0.75
C SER A 48 2.08 -9.27 0.01
N VAL A 49 1.45 -9.44 -1.15
CA VAL A 49 0.91 -8.31 -1.93
C VAL A 49 -0.11 -7.52 -1.12
N PHE A 50 -1.03 -8.19 -0.43
CA PHE A 50 -2.02 -7.52 0.42
C PHE A 50 -1.38 -6.70 1.54
N ASP A 51 -0.36 -7.25 2.22
CA ASP A 51 0.38 -6.53 3.25
C ASP A 51 1.15 -5.33 2.69
N ASN A 52 1.75 -5.49 1.53
CA ASN A 52 2.48 -4.42 0.87
C ASN A 52 1.55 -3.28 0.44
N ILE A 53 0.34 -3.60 -0.05
CA ILE A 53 -0.70 -2.59 -0.33
C ILE A 53 -1.05 -1.83 0.96
N ARG A 54 -1.22 -2.51 2.09
CA ARG A 54 -1.53 -1.85 3.37
C ARG A 54 -0.39 -0.95 3.85
N LYS A 55 0.85 -1.41 3.78
CA LYS A 55 2.04 -0.60 4.10
C LYS A 55 2.11 0.64 3.21
N PHE A 56 1.89 0.47 1.90
CA PHE A 56 1.89 1.55 0.93
C PHE A 56 0.78 2.57 1.22
N LEU A 57 -0.45 2.13 1.46
CA LEU A 57 -1.56 3.01 1.81
C LEU A 57 -1.30 3.80 3.08
N GLN A 58 -0.76 3.16 4.13
CA GLN A 58 -0.40 3.85 5.36
C GLN A 58 0.63 4.95 5.11
N PHE A 59 1.67 4.65 4.37
CA PHE A 59 2.72 5.61 3.99
C PHE A 59 2.14 6.77 3.16
N GLN A 60 1.41 6.46 2.10
CA GLN A 60 0.84 7.43 1.18
C GLN A 60 -0.14 8.39 1.88
N ILE A 61 -1.07 7.86 2.67
CA ILE A 61 -2.03 8.68 3.41
C ILE A 61 -1.30 9.61 4.38
N THR A 62 -0.28 9.11 5.10
CA THR A 62 0.49 9.91 6.07
C THR A 62 1.12 11.12 5.39
N VAL A 63 1.82 10.92 4.29
CA VAL A 63 2.52 12.01 3.61
C VAL A 63 1.53 13.00 2.98
N ASN A 64 0.46 12.52 2.36
CA ASN A 64 -0.56 13.40 1.76
C ASN A 64 -1.28 14.24 2.83
N VAL A 65 -1.60 13.68 3.98
CA VAL A 65 -2.20 14.42 5.10
C VAL A 65 -1.26 15.52 5.58
N VAL A 66 0.02 15.21 5.77
CA VAL A 66 1.02 16.22 6.19
C VAL A 66 1.16 17.33 5.16
N ALA A 67 1.28 16.99 3.88
CA ALA A 67 1.42 17.96 2.80
C ALA A 67 0.19 18.89 2.71
N LEU A 68 -1.01 18.32 2.82
CA LEU A 68 -2.26 19.07 2.77
C LEU A 68 -2.38 20.05 3.95
N ILE A 69 -2.10 19.57 5.16
CA ILE A 69 -2.15 20.41 6.38
C ILE A 69 -1.11 21.53 6.29
N LEU A 70 0.11 21.23 5.83
CA LEU A 70 1.18 22.19 5.71
C LEU A 70 0.82 23.33 4.73
N VAL A 71 0.26 22.97 3.57
CA VAL A 71 -0.18 23.97 2.56
C VAL A 71 -1.34 24.79 3.10
N PHE A 72 -2.32 24.15 3.75
CA PHE A 72 -3.47 24.85 4.31
C PHE A 72 -3.07 25.85 5.40
N ILE A 73 -2.22 25.46 6.34
CA ILE A 73 -1.74 26.32 7.42
C ILE A 73 -0.85 27.45 6.87
N GLY A 74 0.02 27.14 5.91
CA GLY A 74 0.87 28.15 5.26
C GLY A 74 0.03 29.23 4.57
N ALA A 75 -1.01 28.85 3.86
CA ALA A 75 -1.94 29.76 3.22
C ALA A 75 -2.75 30.58 4.25
N ALA A 76 -3.27 29.93 5.30
CA ALA A 76 -4.06 30.60 6.35
C ALA A 76 -3.23 31.56 7.19
N ALA A 77 -1.96 31.28 7.43
CA ALA A 77 -1.03 32.13 8.18
C ALA A 77 -0.44 33.29 7.35
N GLY A 78 -0.78 33.38 6.06
CA GLY A 78 -0.24 34.42 5.17
C GLY A 78 1.26 34.30 4.88
N LEU A 79 1.86 33.14 5.19
CA LEU A 79 3.28 32.85 4.97
C LEU A 79 3.61 32.51 3.50
N GLY A 80 2.62 32.57 2.62
CA GLY A 80 2.71 32.07 1.25
C GLY A 80 2.48 30.55 1.19
N THR A 81 2.67 29.99 0.00
CA THR A 81 2.57 28.52 -0.19
C THR A 81 3.94 27.89 0.11
N PRO A 82 4.11 27.17 1.22
CA PRO A 82 5.40 26.55 1.55
C PRO A 82 5.83 25.48 0.55
N LEU A 83 4.88 24.93 -0.19
CA LEU A 83 5.09 24.00 -1.30
C LEU A 83 4.32 24.50 -2.52
N THR A 84 5.00 24.65 -3.65
CA THR A 84 4.35 24.92 -4.93
C THR A 84 3.64 23.67 -5.45
N ALA A 85 2.63 23.85 -6.32
CA ALA A 85 1.92 22.74 -6.94
C ALA A 85 2.87 21.77 -7.67
N VAL A 86 3.92 22.30 -8.31
CA VAL A 86 4.94 21.49 -9.00
C VAL A 86 5.77 20.67 -8.01
N GLN A 87 6.14 21.24 -6.87
CA GLN A 87 6.86 20.50 -5.82
C GLN A 87 6.01 19.39 -5.21
N MET A 88 4.72 19.63 -4.95
CA MET A 88 3.80 18.60 -4.49
C MET A 88 3.64 17.47 -5.50
N LEU A 89 3.50 17.80 -6.79
CA LEU A 89 3.43 16.82 -7.85
C LEU A 89 4.71 15.97 -7.91
N TRP A 90 5.87 16.61 -7.79
CA TRP A 90 7.17 15.95 -7.82
C TRP A 90 7.36 14.99 -6.63
N VAL A 91 7.03 15.44 -5.43
CA VAL A 91 7.07 14.59 -4.22
C VAL A 91 6.16 13.38 -4.37
N ASN A 92 4.91 13.58 -4.83
CA ASN A 92 3.99 12.47 -5.05
C ASN A 92 4.52 11.50 -6.11
N LEU A 93 5.01 12.00 -7.25
CA LEU A 93 5.53 11.15 -8.34
C LEU A 93 6.71 10.29 -7.88
N ILE A 94 7.70 10.87 -7.19
CA ILE A 94 8.86 10.13 -6.68
C ILE A 94 8.43 9.15 -5.59
N MET A 95 7.59 9.58 -4.67
CA MET A 95 7.12 8.77 -3.56
C MET A 95 6.33 7.57 -4.06
N ASP A 96 5.40 7.78 -4.99
CA ASP A 96 4.61 6.70 -5.57
C ASP A 96 5.49 5.71 -6.33
N THR A 97 6.43 6.20 -7.12
CA THR A 97 7.31 5.34 -7.92
C THR A 97 8.28 4.56 -7.04
N MET A 98 9.00 5.23 -6.15
CA MET A 98 10.02 4.57 -5.31
C MET A 98 9.39 3.73 -4.20
N GLY A 99 8.30 4.19 -3.59
CA GLY A 99 7.56 3.45 -2.57
C GLY A 99 6.92 2.18 -3.14
N ALA A 100 6.27 2.29 -4.30
CA ALA A 100 5.70 1.15 -4.99
C ALA A 100 6.78 0.14 -5.42
N LEU A 101 7.92 0.61 -5.93
CA LEU A 101 9.04 -0.25 -6.32
C LEU A 101 9.64 -0.97 -5.11
N ALA A 102 9.89 -0.26 -4.01
CA ALA A 102 10.47 -0.84 -2.80
C ALA A 102 9.57 -1.92 -2.20
N LEU A 103 8.26 -1.63 -2.07
CA LEU A 103 7.29 -2.58 -1.53
C LEU A 103 6.95 -3.71 -2.51
N GLY A 104 6.94 -3.42 -3.82
CA GLY A 104 6.66 -4.41 -4.85
C GLY A 104 7.77 -5.46 -5.03
N THR A 105 9.00 -5.13 -4.65
CA THR A 105 10.16 -6.04 -4.74
C THR A 105 10.40 -6.85 -3.46
N GLU A 106 9.64 -6.60 -2.38
CA GLU A 106 9.74 -7.35 -1.13
C GLU A 106 9.29 -8.80 -1.34
N LYS A 107 10.17 -9.75 -1.01
CA LYS A 107 9.86 -11.17 -1.15
C LYS A 107 8.95 -11.63 -0.01
N PRO A 108 7.99 -12.55 -0.29
CA PRO A 108 7.17 -13.13 0.76
C PRO A 108 8.02 -13.97 1.72
N THR A 109 7.68 -13.90 3.00
CA THR A 109 8.27 -14.73 4.06
C THR A 109 7.33 -15.88 4.43
N ASP A 110 7.87 -17.00 4.90
CA ASP A 110 7.07 -18.16 5.29
C ASP A 110 6.16 -17.89 6.50
N GLU A 111 6.52 -16.91 7.34
CA GLU A 111 5.68 -16.44 8.47
C GLU A 111 4.28 -15.96 8.03
N LEU A 112 4.14 -15.54 6.77
CA LEU A 112 2.84 -15.14 6.22
C LEU A 112 1.83 -16.29 6.19
N LEU A 113 2.29 -17.53 6.13
CA LEU A 113 1.43 -18.72 6.12
C LEU A 113 0.98 -19.15 7.52
N GLU A 114 1.74 -18.82 8.56
CA GLU A 114 1.44 -19.20 9.95
C GLU A 114 0.28 -18.39 10.55
N ARG A 115 0.08 -17.17 10.08
CA ARG A 115 -1.00 -16.33 10.60
C ARG A 115 -2.36 -16.71 10.01
N PRO A 116 -3.45 -16.51 10.77
CA PRO A 116 -4.80 -16.73 10.26
C PRO A 116 -5.11 -15.78 9.09
N PRO A 117 -5.97 -16.18 8.14
CA PRO A 117 -6.38 -15.35 7.02
C PRO A 117 -7.19 -14.14 7.49
N TYR A 118 -7.10 -13.04 6.76
CA TYR A 118 -7.97 -11.89 6.97
C TYR A 118 -9.42 -12.26 6.63
N LYS A 119 -10.36 -11.72 7.41
CA LYS A 119 -11.79 -11.84 7.09
C LYS A 119 -12.08 -11.06 5.81
N ARG A 120 -13.02 -11.55 4.99
CA ARG A 120 -13.45 -10.87 3.74
C ARG A 120 -13.96 -9.43 3.98
N SER A 121 -14.55 -9.17 5.16
CA SER A 121 -15.01 -7.85 5.59
C SER A 121 -13.95 -7.00 6.28
N ALA A 122 -12.69 -7.45 6.34
CA ALA A 122 -11.63 -6.70 7.01
C ALA A 122 -11.33 -5.40 6.25
N ALA A 123 -11.33 -4.29 6.94
CA ALA A 123 -10.96 -3.00 6.37
C ALA A 123 -9.48 -3.02 5.94
N LEU A 124 -9.19 -2.45 4.77
CA LEU A 124 -7.81 -2.27 4.29
C LEU A 124 -6.98 -1.45 5.28
N VAL A 125 -7.56 -0.37 5.80
CA VAL A 125 -6.93 0.46 6.83
C VAL A 125 -7.50 0.07 8.19
N SER A 126 -6.68 -0.60 9.00
CA SER A 126 -7.06 -1.03 10.35
C SER A 126 -6.95 0.10 11.37
N ILE A 127 -7.60 -0.06 12.54
CA ILE A 127 -7.51 0.92 13.63
C ILE A 127 -6.06 1.20 14.06
N PRO A 128 -5.17 0.20 14.21
CA PRO A 128 -3.76 0.46 14.48
C PRO A 128 -3.06 1.28 13.40
N MET A 129 -3.43 1.09 12.12
CA MET A 129 -2.89 1.88 11.01
C MET A 129 -3.31 3.35 11.12
N TRP A 130 -4.58 3.63 11.43
CA TRP A 130 -5.06 4.99 11.67
C TRP A 130 -4.28 5.68 12.79
N ARG A 131 -4.08 4.99 13.92
CA ARG A 131 -3.26 5.51 15.02
C ARG A 131 -1.85 5.86 14.53
N ASN A 132 -1.21 4.97 13.79
CA ASN A 132 0.15 5.20 13.28
C ASN A 132 0.17 6.38 12.29
N ILE A 133 -0.81 6.49 11.40
CA ILE A 133 -0.95 7.62 10.47
C ILE A 133 -1.03 8.94 11.25
N PHE A 134 -1.88 9.03 12.26
CA PHE A 134 -2.03 10.26 13.06
C PHE A 134 -0.76 10.63 13.82
N VAL A 135 -0.14 9.67 14.51
CA VAL A 135 1.09 9.91 15.28
C VAL A 135 2.23 10.34 14.36
N GLN A 136 2.41 9.63 13.24
CA GLN A 136 3.47 9.93 12.30
C GLN A 136 3.24 11.26 11.57
N SER A 137 1.99 11.56 11.19
CA SER A 137 1.64 12.84 10.58
C SER A 137 1.88 14.01 11.54
N ALA A 138 1.51 13.86 12.81
CA ALA A 138 1.77 14.89 13.82
C ALA A 138 3.26 15.13 14.03
N LEU A 139 4.06 14.06 14.13
CA LEU A 139 5.51 14.15 14.26
C LEU A 139 6.13 14.87 13.06
N GLN A 140 5.81 14.42 11.84
CA GLN A 140 6.32 15.02 10.61
C GLN A 140 5.91 16.49 10.50
N PHE A 141 4.68 16.81 10.83
CA PHE A 141 4.18 18.17 10.80
C PHE A 141 4.98 19.08 11.77
N VAL A 142 5.19 18.64 13.01
CA VAL A 142 6.00 19.40 14.00
C VAL A 142 7.43 19.62 13.48
N VAL A 143 8.06 18.60 12.95
CA VAL A 143 9.43 18.71 12.38
C VAL A 143 9.47 19.70 11.23
N LEU A 144 8.50 19.63 10.29
CA LEU A 144 8.46 20.54 9.15
C LEU A 144 8.18 21.99 9.57
N VAL A 145 7.30 22.23 10.54
CA VAL A 145 7.04 23.58 11.08
C VAL A 145 8.28 24.12 11.78
N LEU A 146 8.97 23.31 12.57
CA LEU A 146 10.25 23.69 13.19
C LEU A 146 11.29 24.08 12.13
N LEU A 147 11.42 23.29 11.08
CA LEU A 147 12.33 23.58 9.97
C LEU A 147 11.94 24.89 9.23
N LEU A 148 10.65 25.14 9.02
CA LEU A 148 10.20 26.39 8.42
C LEU A 148 10.52 27.61 9.31
N MET A 149 10.36 27.47 10.63
CA MET A 149 10.62 28.58 11.57
C MET A 149 12.10 28.82 11.84
N THR A 150 12.91 27.76 11.89
CA THR A 150 14.35 27.85 12.23
C THR A 150 15.27 27.76 11.02
N GLY A 151 14.79 27.23 9.91
CA GLY A 151 15.59 27.01 8.70
C GLY A 151 16.18 28.31 8.12
N HIS A 152 15.44 29.42 8.22
CA HIS A 152 15.95 30.73 7.84
C HIS A 152 17.18 31.20 8.65
N ARG A 153 17.36 30.68 9.87
CA ARG A 153 18.55 30.97 10.71
C ARG A 153 19.73 30.05 10.38
N TRP A 154 19.47 28.86 9.85
CA TRP A 154 20.47 27.83 9.59
C TRP A 154 21.00 27.89 8.16
N PHE A 155 20.09 28.17 7.21
CA PHE A 155 20.43 28.36 5.82
C PHE A 155 20.46 29.88 5.54
N LYS A 156 21.47 30.59 6.03
CA LYS A 156 21.76 31.95 5.61
C LYS A 156 22.11 31.89 4.14
N GLU A 157 21.15 32.19 3.31
CA GLU A 157 21.38 32.49 1.92
C GLU A 157 22.06 33.84 1.89
N GLU A 158 23.36 33.88 1.62
CA GLU A 158 24.07 35.10 1.23
C GLU A 158 23.46 35.56 -0.08
N ARG A 159 22.69 36.63 -0.02
CA ARG A 159 22.30 37.39 -1.19
C ARG A 159 23.43 38.36 -1.53
#